data_c0593b12970c9e05856a7f95743380f0
#
_entry.id   c0593b12970c9e05856a7f95743380f0
#
_cell.length_a   1.000
_cell.length_b   1.000
_cell.length_c   1.000
_cell.angle_alpha   90.00
_cell.angle_beta   90.00
_cell.angle_gamma   90.00
#
_symmetry.space_group_name_H-M   'P 1'
#
loop_
_entity.id
_entity.type
_entity.pdbx_description
1 polymer ?
#
loop_
_entity_poly.entity_id
_entity_poly.type
_entity_poly.pdbx_seq_one_letter_code
_entity_poly.pdbx_strand_id
1 'polypeptide(L)'
;VANDFEDIDYPNIPIFPLFPNWTTTPNSEIALARTLLQYRGSAQRLIPFTDDVPISFEAKFTTYIKEDEYSLLDFWNERKGKNERFWSYHPKIAFELKRDIGSGATALVCLHNYAESQYQGYERIYIIMNDGDILTRHVTNVSYDDLLDELTVEISTALDRDVNLDNHARIGRLLLSRFDEDEMSLTHRSDLATETDFRFYELVKEYDEV
;
A
#
# COMPACT_ATOMS: atom_id res chain seq x y z
N VAL A 1 -17.11 -8.26 7.63
CA VAL A 1 -17.77 -7.14 6.93
C VAL A 1 -17.14 -7.08 5.57
N ALA A 2 -17.87 -7.50 4.50
CA ALA A 2 -17.41 -7.35 3.14
C ALA A 2 -17.35 -5.84 2.87
N ASN A 3 -16.15 -5.32 2.78
CA ASN A 3 -15.95 -3.97 2.31
C ASN A 3 -16.15 -4.03 0.78
N ASP A 4 -17.36 -3.71 0.34
CA ASP A 4 -17.67 -3.48 -1.07
C ASP A 4 -16.95 -2.19 -1.50
N PHE A 5 -15.68 -2.32 -1.84
CA PHE A 5 -14.93 -1.25 -2.44
C PHE A 5 -15.23 -1.24 -3.95
N GLU A 6 -16.36 -0.67 -4.32
CA GLU A 6 -16.56 -0.20 -5.68
C GLU A 6 -15.71 1.06 -5.88
N ASP A 7 -14.48 0.86 -6.27
CA ASP A 7 -13.71 1.93 -6.85
C ASP A 7 -14.07 2.05 -8.32
N ILE A 8 -14.49 3.23 -8.72
CA ILE A 8 -14.91 3.54 -10.08
C ILE A 8 -13.78 3.35 -11.08
N ASP A 9 -12.53 3.52 -10.65
CA ASP A 9 -11.36 3.45 -11.51
C ASP A 9 -10.74 2.04 -11.59
N TYR A 10 -10.95 1.18 -10.55
CA TYR A 10 -10.36 -0.16 -10.50
C TYR A 10 -11.32 -1.21 -9.91
N PRO A 11 -12.48 -1.46 -10.53
CA PRO A 11 -13.58 -2.19 -9.91
C PRO A 11 -13.32 -3.66 -9.59
N ASN A 12 -12.17 -4.21 -9.98
CA ASN A 12 -11.91 -5.66 -9.90
C ASN A 12 -10.63 -6.05 -9.14
N ILE A 13 -9.92 -5.10 -8.53
CA ILE A 13 -8.70 -5.43 -7.80
C ILE A 13 -8.97 -5.33 -6.30
N PRO A 14 -9.01 -6.46 -5.58
CA PRO A 14 -9.32 -6.46 -4.15
C PRO A 14 -8.17 -5.89 -3.33
N ILE A 15 -8.51 -5.43 -2.13
CA ILE A 15 -7.53 -5.01 -1.12
C ILE A 15 -7.23 -6.19 -0.21
N PHE A 16 -5.97 -6.35 0.19
CA PHE A 16 -5.55 -7.36 1.14
C PHE A 16 -6.36 -7.24 2.45
N PRO A 17 -6.95 -8.35 2.97
CA PRO A 17 -8.00 -8.26 3.98
C PRO A 17 -7.51 -7.89 5.39
N LEU A 18 -6.21 -8.01 5.65
CA LEU A 18 -5.63 -7.81 6.97
C LEU A 18 -4.62 -6.68 7.00
N PHE A 19 -4.51 -6.02 8.15
CA PHE A 19 -3.40 -5.09 8.39
C PHE A 19 -2.17 -5.84 8.91
N PRO A 20 -0.97 -5.44 8.47
CA PRO A 20 0.26 -5.94 9.02
C PRO A 20 0.40 -5.62 10.51
N ASN A 21 1.07 -6.48 11.24
CA ASN A 21 1.47 -6.20 12.60
C ASN A 21 2.61 -5.18 12.61
N TRP A 22 2.28 -3.90 12.80
CA TRP A 22 3.22 -2.78 12.77
C TRP A 22 4.19 -2.73 13.96
N THR A 23 4.07 -3.63 14.93
CA THR A 23 5.03 -3.74 16.04
C THR A 23 6.36 -4.35 15.60
N THR A 24 6.36 -5.07 14.48
CA THR A 24 7.56 -5.58 13.83
C THR A 24 7.99 -4.61 12.74
N THR A 25 9.26 -4.24 12.72
CA THR A 25 9.80 -3.39 11.64
C THR A 25 9.71 -4.15 10.32
N PRO A 26 8.94 -3.68 9.33
CA PRO A 26 8.88 -4.33 8.03
C PRO A 26 10.24 -4.25 7.36
N ASN A 27 10.67 -5.33 6.75
CA ASN A 27 11.86 -5.37 5.93
C ASN A 27 11.46 -5.03 4.49
N SER A 28 12.10 -4.01 3.91
CA SER A 28 11.87 -3.63 2.51
C SER A 28 13.15 -3.82 1.72
N GLU A 29 13.05 -4.50 0.61
CA GLU A 29 14.16 -4.76 -0.30
C GLU A 29 13.90 -4.07 -1.63
N ILE A 30 14.88 -3.31 -2.09
CA ILE A 30 14.86 -2.63 -3.38
C ILE A 30 15.82 -3.39 -4.31
N ALA A 31 15.27 -4.11 -5.28
CA ALA A 31 16.07 -4.88 -6.22
C ALA A 31 16.16 -4.15 -7.58
N LEU A 32 17.36 -3.68 -7.91
CA LEU A 32 17.67 -3.16 -9.25
C LEU A 32 18.11 -4.31 -10.15
N ALA A 33 17.25 -4.72 -11.08
CA ALA A 33 17.66 -5.65 -12.13
C ALA A 33 18.56 -4.94 -13.13
N ARG A 34 19.84 -5.36 -13.22
CA ARG A 34 20.84 -4.79 -14.11
C ARG A 34 21.52 -5.89 -14.91
N THR A 35 21.77 -5.65 -16.19
CA THR A 35 22.66 -6.50 -16.98
C THR A 35 24.00 -5.80 -17.22
N LEU A 36 25.09 -6.48 -16.92
CA LEU A 36 26.42 -6.04 -17.27
C LEU A 36 26.74 -6.55 -18.70
N LEU A 37 26.73 -5.63 -19.65
CA LEU A 37 27.27 -5.94 -20.99
C LEU A 37 28.77 -5.72 -21.00
N GLN A 38 29.50 -6.80 -21.27
CA GLN A 38 30.94 -6.77 -21.39
C GLN A 38 31.34 -6.90 -22.87
N TYR A 39 31.94 -5.83 -23.39
CA TYR A 39 32.44 -5.80 -24.77
C TYR A 39 33.87 -6.28 -24.85
N ARG A 40 34.26 -6.86 -25.97
CA ARG A 40 35.68 -7.15 -26.25
C ARG A 40 36.47 -5.84 -26.20
N GLY A 41 37.39 -5.73 -25.21
CA GLY A 41 38.19 -4.52 -25.04
C GLY A 41 37.93 -3.72 -23.76
N SER A 42 37.53 -4.36 -22.67
CA SER A 42 37.35 -3.77 -21.32
C SER A 42 36.26 -2.71 -21.15
N ALA A 43 35.51 -2.36 -22.17
CA ALA A 43 34.35 -1.49 -22.00
C ALA A 43 33.20 -2.27 -21.35
N GLN A 44 32.72 -1.78 -20.23
CA GLN A 44 31.56 -2.35 -19.52
C GLN A 44 30.43 -1.32 -19.52
N ARG A 45 29.22 -1.76 -19.82
CA ARG A 45 28.02 -0.94 -19.70
C ARG A 45 26.98 -1.65 -18.84
N LEU A 46 26.57 -1.01 -17.77
CA LEU A 46 25.42 -1.40 -16.98
C LEU A 46 24.16 -0.88 -17.65
N ILE A 47 23.28 -1.79 -18.04
CA ILE A 47 21.97 -1.43 -18.58
C ILE A 47 20.93 -1.83 -17.52
N PRO A 48 20.18 -0.87 -16.96
CA PRO A 48 19.03 -1.22 -16.13
C PRO A 48 17.96 -1.87 -17.04
N PHE A 49 17.31 -2.91 -16.54
CA PHE A 49 16.19 -3.54 -17.26
C PHE A 49 14.91 -2.72 -17.19
N THR A 50 14.82 -1.84 -16.22
CA THR A 50 13.66 -0.99 -15.97
C THR A 50 14.12 0.32 -15.36
N ASP A 51 13.47 1.39 -15.72
CA ASP A 51 13.66 2.71 -15.10
C ASP A 51 12.94 2.76 -13.75
N ASP A 52 11.94 1.89 -13.55
CA ASP A 52 11.17 1.76 -12.32
C ASP A 52 11.73 0.65 -11.44
N VAL A 53 11.85 0.94 -10.17
CA VAL A 53 12.42 0.03 -9.19
C VAL A 53 11.30 -0.55 -8.33
N PRO A 54 10.91 -1.81 -8.55
CA PRO A 54 9.89 -2.43 -7.72
C PRO A 54 10.40 -2.60 -6.28
N ILE A 55 9.50 -2.42 -5.35
CA ILE A 55 9.75 -2.63 -3.93
C ILE A 55 9.20 -4.00 -3.55
N SER A 56 10.05 -4.84 -2.96
CA SER A 56 9.59 -6.02 -2.22
C SER A 56 9.59 -5.68 -0.75
N PHE A 57 8.55 -6.06 -0.06
CA PHE A 57 8.52 -5.93 1.39
C PHE A 57 7.89 -7.15 2.05
N GLU A 58 8.41 -7.46 3.23
CA GLU A 58 7.90 -8.53 4.06
C GLU A 58 7.07 -7.94 5.19
N ALA A 59 5.89 -8.47 5.40
CA ALA A 59 4.98 -8.03 6.45
C ALA A 59 4.46 -9.23 7.25
N LYS A 60 4.43 -9.06 8.56
CA LYS A 60 3.93 -10.04 9.50
C LYS A 60 2.47 -9.76 9.84
N PHE A 61 1.67 -10.81 9.83
CA PHE A 61 0.26 -10.75 10.16
C PHE A 61 -0.01 -11.66 11.36
N THR A 62 -0.87 -11.20 12.25
CA THR A 62 -1.30 -11.98 13.40
C THR A 62 -2.82 -11.95 13.42
N THR A 63 -3.44 -13.11 13.34
CA THR A 63 -4.88 -13.27 13.48
C THR A 63 -5.21 -13.81 14.86
N TYR A 64 -6.25 -13.26 15.47
CA TYR A 64 -6.72 -13.66 16.81
C TYR A 64 -8.10 -14.30 16.77
N ILE A 65 -8.76 -14.27 15.63
CA ILE A 65 -10.06 -14.91 15.41
C ILE A 65 -9.99 -15.78 14.16
N LYS A 66 -10.75 -16.86 14.18
CA LYS A 66 -10.76 -17.84 13.08
C LYS A 66 -11.30 -17.27 11.78
N GLU A 67 -12.20 -16.32 11.86
CA GLU A 67 -12.80 -15.64 10.73
C GLU A 67 -11.73 -14.88 9.91
N ASP A 68 -10.77 -14.23 10.57
CA ASP A 68 -9.67 -13.55 9.91
C ASP A 68 -8.71 -14.55 9.24
N GLU A 69 -8.46 -15.69 9.91
CA GLU A 69 -7.63 -16.75 9.33
C GLU A 69 -8.29 -17.34 8.07
N TYR A 70 -9.61 -17.60 8.12
CA TYR A 70 -10.34 -18.08 6.93
C TYR A 70 -10.37 -17.04 5.83
N SER A 71 -10.60 -15.78 6.13
CA SER A 71 -10.56 -14.68 5.16
C SER A 71 -9.20 -14.60 4.47
N LEU A 72 -8.13 -14.82 5.21
CA LEU A 72 -6.78 -14.85 4.67
C LEU A 72 -6.54 -16.03 3.73
N LEU A 73 -6.99 -17.23 4.14
CA LEU A 73 -6.90 -18.45 3.35
C LEU A 73 -7.70 -18.33 2.05
N ASP A 74 -8.92 -17.84 2.14
CA ASP A 74 -9.80 -17.63 1.00
C ASP A 74 -9.18 -16.62 0.02
N PHE A 75 -8.68 -15.49 0.54
CA PHE A 75 -7.99 -14.49 -0.27
C PHE A 75 -6.78 -15.09 -0.99
N TRP A 76 -5.94 -15.84 -0.26
CA TRP A 76 -4.77 -16.51 -0.85
C TRP A 76 -5.17 -17.46 -1.99
N ASN A 77 -6.20 -18.28 -1.77
CA ASN A 77 -6.70 -19.22 -2.75
C ASN A 77 -7.28 -18.52 -3.98
N GLU A 78 -8.03 -17.44 -3.78
CA GLU A 78 -8.57 -16.62 -4.87
C GLU A 78 -7.46 -15.97 -5.70
N ARG A 79 -6.41 -15.49 -5.07
CA ARG A 79 -5.25 -14.89 -5.76
C ARG A 79 -4.29 -15.91 -6.35
N LYS A 80 -4.47 -17.21 -6.09
CA LYS A 80 -3.64 -18.30 -6.64
C LYS A 80 -2.14 -18.06 -6.40
N GLY A 81 -1.80 -17.69 -5.16
CA GLY A 81 -0.45 -17.28 -4.79
C GLY A 81 -0.01 -16.04 -5.57
N LYS A 82 1.12 -16.10 -6.27
CA LYS A 82 1.73 -14.96 -6.98
C LYS A 82 1.11 -14.63 -8.35
N ASN A 83 -0.01 -15.24 -8.74
CA ASN A 83 -0.54 -15.06 -10.09
C ASN A 83 -1.42 -13.82 -10.23
N GLU A 84 -2.23 -13.51 -9.20
CA GLU A 84 -3.23 -12.45 -9.28
C GLU A 84 -2.82 -11.24 -8.45
N ARG A 85 -3.08 -10.05 -8.99
CA ARG A 85 -2.77 -8.77 -8.35
C ARG A 85 -3.82 -8.35 -7.34
N PHE A 86 -3.40 -7.53 -6.36
CA PHE A 86 -4.24 -6.93 -5.33
C PHE A 86 -3.58 -5.68 -4.74
N TRP A 87 -4.35 -4.87 -4.02
CA TRP A 87 -3.82 -3.74 -3.28
C TRP A 87 -3.32 -4.17 -1.91
N SER A 88 -2.08 -3.85 -1.60
CA SER A 88 -1.46 -4.11 -0.29
C SER A 88 -1.14 -2.81 0.45
N TYR A 89 -1.12 -2.87 1.79
CA TYR A 89 -0.80 -1.73 2.63
C TYR A 89 0.70 -1.48 2.70
N HIS A 90 1.14 -0.30 2.25
CA HIS A 90 2.54 0.09 2.43
C HIS A 90 2.86 0.28 3.92
N PRO A 91 4.01 -0.22 4.42
CA PRO A 91 4.34 -0.18 5.84
C PRO A 91 4.60 1.21 6.41
N LYS A 92 4.89 2.20 5.60
CA LYS A 92 5.14 3.58 6.06
C LYS A 92 3.87 4.41 6.08
N ILE A 93 3.77 5.32 7.03
CA ILE A 93 2.79 6.42 7.00
C ILE A 93 3.13 7.28 5.78
N ALA A 94 2.12 7.53 4.94
CA ALA A 94 2.32 8.35 3.76
C ALA A 94 2.09 9.83 4.07
N PHE A 95 1.02 10.12 4.84
CA PHE A 95 0.60 11.46 5.14
C PHE A 95 0.21 11.61 6.61
N GLU A 96 0.43 12.79 7.14
CA GLU A 96 0.00 13.20 8.47
C GLU A 96 -0.88 14.45 8.30
N LEU A 97 -2.11 14.40 8.80
CA LEU A 97 -3.04 15.53 8.68
C LEU A 97 -2.51 16.75 9.43
N LYS A 98 -2.69 17.92 8.84
CA LYS A 98 -2.42 19.22 9.46
C LYS A 98 -3.65 19.80 10.15
N ARG A 99 -4.84 19.49 9.64
CA ARG A 99 -6.13 19.96 10.14
C ARG A 99 -7.26 18.98 9.85
N ASP A 100 -8.35 19.16 10.55
CA ASP A 100 -9.57 18.40 10.33
C ASP A 100 -10.13 18.61 8.92
N ILE A 101 -10.63 17.54 8.33
CA ILE A 101 -11.21 17.50 6.99
C ILE A 101 -12.65 17.03 7.11
N GLY A 102 -13.59 17.86 6.64
CA GLY A 102 -15.01 17.53 6.67
C GLY A 102 -15.42 16.53 5.60
N SER A 103 -16.54 15.86 5.83
CA SER A 103 -17.21 15.04 4.81
C SER A 103 -17.55 15.89 3.58
N GLY A 104 -17.50 15.28 2.40
CA GLY A 104 -17.67 15.98 1.14
C GLY A 104 -16.42 16.66 0.60
N ALA A 105 -15.31 16.69 1.36
CA ALA A 105 -14.04 17.23 0.88
C ALA A 105 -13.40 16.32 -0.17
N THR A 106 -12.78 16.93 -1.18
CA THR A 106 -11.99 16.26 -2.23
C THR A 106 -10.50 16.53 -2.10
N ALA A 107 -10.06 17.05 -0.96
CA ALA A 107 -8.65 17.28 -0.68
C ALA A 107 -8.35 17.09 0.81
N LEU A 108 -7.19 16.48 1.08
CA LEU A 108 -6.60 16.38 2.41
C LEU A 108 -5.51 17.43 2.54
N VAL A 109 -5.44 18.10 3.68
CA VAL A 109 -4.36 19.03 4.01
C VAL A 109 -3.46 18.39 5.04
N CYS A 110 -2.22 18.14 4.63
CA CYS A 110 -1.24 17.36 5.37
C CYS A 110 -0.01 18.19 5.73
N LEU A 111 0.75 17.71 6.71
CA LEU A 111 2.06 18.23 7.02
C LEU A 111 3.06 17.85 5.91
N HIS A 112 3.94 18.77 5.59
CA HIS A 112 5.01 18.52 4.64
C HIS A 112 6.22 17.92 5.37
N ASN A 113 6.35 16.60 5.32
CA ASN A 113 7.44 15.88 6.00
C ASN A 113 8.55 15.43 5.04
N TYR A 114 8.33 15.50 3.70
CA TYR A 114 9.25 14.97 2.69
C TYR A 114 9.24 15.84 1.42
N ALA A 115 10.23 15.67 0.57
CA ALA A 115 10.26 16.34 -0.73
C ALA A 115 9.07 15.92 -1.60
N GLU A 116 8.45 16.88 -2.29
CA GLU A 116 7.29 16.67 -3.17
C GLU A 116 7.50 15.53 -4.17
N SER A 117 8.72 15.40 -4.71
CA SER A 117 9.08 14.31 -5.62
C SER A 117 8.92 12.90 -5.04
N GLN A 118 8.85 12.76 -3.72
CA GLN A 118 8.64 11.46 -3.07
C GLN A 118 7.16 11.04 -3.08
N TYR A 119 6.26 11.97 -3.37
CA TYR A 119 4.81 11.68 -3.46
C TYR A 119 4.36 11.39 -4.89
N GLN A 120 5.23 11.54 -5.87
CA GLN A 120 4.96 11.13 -7.25
C GLN A 120 4.78 9.61 -7.30
N GLY A 121 3.71 9.15 -7.92
CA GLY A 121 3.33 7.73 -7.96
C GLY A 121 2.49 7.25 -6.75
N TYR A 122 2.02 8.16 -5.89
CA TYR A 122 1.00 7.84 -4.89
C TYR A 122 -0.37 7.87 -5.57
N GLU A 123 -0.72 6.79 -6.23
CA GLU A 123 -1.99 6.73 -6.95
C GLU A 123 -3.16 6.45 -6.03
N ARG A 124 -2.91 5.73 -4.93
CA ARG A 124 -3.96 5.30 -4.03
C ARG A 124 -3.56 5.36 -2.57
N ILE A 125 -4.46 5.88 -1.75
CA ILE A 125 -4.28 5.96 -0.31
C ILE A 125 -5.37 5.22 0.44
N TYR A 126 -5.05 4.83 1.66
CA TYR A 126 -6.01 4.37 2.64
C TYR A 126 -5.96 5.25 3.89
N ILE A 127 -7.11 5.40 4.53
CA ILE A 127 -7.28 6.11 5.80
C ILE A 127 -7.90 5.13 6.77
N ILE A 128 -7.18 4.76 7.82
CA ILE A 128 -7.73 3.94 8.90
C ILE A 128 -8.33 4.87 9.93
N MET A 129 -9.59 4.64 10.24
CA MET A 129 -10.31 5.35 11.29
C MET A 129 -10.15 4.62 12.63
N ASN A 130 -10.24 5.36 13.74
CA ASN A 130 -10.10 4.76 15.08
C ASN A 130 -11.22 3.76 15.44
N ASP A 131 -12.34 3.79 14.74
CA ASP A 131 -13.42 2.82 14.86
C ASP A 131 -13.20 1.52 14.05
N GLY A 132 -12.10 1.46 13.29
CA GLY A 132 -11.71 0.32 12.47
C GLY A 132 -12.16 0.41 11.01
N ASP A 133 -12.93 1.42 10.64
CA ASP A 133 -13.30 1.65 9.24
C ASP A 133 -12.08 2.06 8.42
N ILE A 134 -12.11 1.68 7.13
CA ILE A 134 -11.06 2.01 6.18
C ILE A 134 -11.69 2.75 5.01
N LEU A 135 -11.18 3.95 4.77
CA LEU A 135 -11.50 4.70 3.56
C LEU A 135 -10.37 4.56 2.56
N THR A 136 -10.68 4.30 1.30
CA THR A 136 -9.69 4.29 0.23
C THR A 136 -10.04 5.34 -0.81
N ARG A 137 -9.02 6.03 -1.33
CA ARG A 137 -9.20 7.09 -2.32
C ARG A 137 -8.07 7.05 -3.35
N HIS A 138 -8.43 7.33 -4.59
CA HIS A 138 -7.46 7.59 -5.65
C HIS A 138 -6.94 9.03 -5.52
N VAL A 139 -5.63 9.22 -5.61
CA VAL A 139 -4.96 10.51 -5.54
C VAL A 139 -4.84 11.06 -6.96
N THR A 140 -5.45 12.21 -7.20
CA THR A 140 -5.41 12.86 -8.52
C THR A 140 -4.29 13.86 -8.65
N ASN A 141 -3.89 14.48 -7.55
CA ASN A 141 -2.81 15.46 -7.53
C ASN A 141 -2.23 15.60 -6.12
N VAL A 142 -0.94 15.92 -6.05
CA VAL A 142 -0.26 16.30 -4.80
C VAL A 142 0.48 17.60 -5.07
N SER A 143 0.18 18.64 -4.30
CA SER A 143 0.79 19.96 -4.42
C SER A 143 1.27 20.48 -3.07
N TYR A 144 2.32 21.28 -3.10
CA TYR A 144 2.92 21.87 -1.91
C TYR A 144 2.84 23.39 -1.96
N ASP A 145 2.44 23.99 -0.84
CA ASP A 145 2.44 25.44 -0.63
C ASP A 145 3.58 25.82 0.33
N ASP A 146 4.64 26.41 -0.22
CA ASP A 146 5.84 26.84 0.53
C ASP A 146 5.54 27.90 1.60
N LEU A 147 4.50 28.73 1.39
CA LEU A 147 4.17 29.82 2.34
C LEU A 147 3.43 29.32 3.56
N LEU A 148 2.60 28.32 3.37
CA LEU A 148 1.78 27.74 4.43
C LEU A 148 2.44 26.49 5.05
N ASP A 149 3.49 25.96 4.42
CA ASP A 149 4.08 24.67 4.76
C ASP A 149 3.00 23.56 4.82
N GLU A 150 2.21 23.50 3.74
CA GLU A 150 1.07 22.59 3.60
C GLU A 150 1.22 21.73 2.36
N LEU A 151 0.99 20.43 2.52
CA LEU A 151 0.86 19.49 1.43
C LEU A 151 -0.65 19.25 1.20
N THR A 152 -1.12 19.55 0.00
CA THR A 152 -2.50 19.27 -0.40
C THR A 152 -2.52 18.01 -1.26
N VAL A 153 -3.28 17.02 -0.82
CA VAL A 153 -3.51 15.75 -1.53
C VAL A 153 -4.93 15.76 -2.07
N GLU A 154 -5.09 15.93 -3.36
CA GLU A 154 -6.39 15.90 -4.03
C GLU A 154 -6.80 14.46 -4.31
N ILE A 155 -8.09 14.15 -4.08
CA ILE A 155 -8.67 12.82 -4.23
C ILE A 155 -9.82 12.83 -5.22
N SER A 156 -9.95 11.75 -5.99
CA SER A 156 -10.96 11.62 -7.06
C SER A 156 -12.40 11.68 -6.55
N THR A 157 -12.65 11.10 -5.39
CA THR A 157 -13.98 10.99 -4.78
C THR A 157 -13.99 11.65 -3.42
N ALA A 158 -15.03 12.42 -3.15
CA ALA A 158 -15.20 13.10 -1.88
C ALA A 158 -15.22 12.13 -0.69
N LEU A 159 -14.78 12.61 0.47
CA LEU A 159 -14.89 11.85 1.70
C LEU A 159 -16.37 11.70 2.09
N ASP A 160 -16.77 10.53 2.48
CA ASP A 160 -18.12 10.19 2.93
C ASP A 160 -18.34 10.47 4.43
N ARG A 161 -17.27 10.74 5.16
CA ARG A 161 -17.29 11.10 6.58
C ARG A 161 -16.17 12.07 6.93
N ASP A 162 -16.27 12.70 8.10
CA ASP A 162 -15.22 13.58 8.63
C ASP A 162 -13.97 12.78 9.00
N VAL A 163 -12.81 13.30 8.63
CA VAL A 163 -11.49 12.77 9.00
C VAL A 163 -10.77 13.83 9.83
N ASN A 164 -10.77 13.66 11.13
CA ASN A 164 -10.23 14.63 12.08
C ASN A 164 -8.92 14.11 12.67
N LEU A 165 -8.12 15.02 13.22
CA LEU A 165 -6.86 14.70 13.87
C LEU A 165 -7.01 13.63 14.98
N ASP A 166 -8.17 13.60 15.63
CA ASP A 166 -8.44 12.71 16.76
C ASP A 166 -9.12 11.39 16.35
N ASN A 167 -9.72 11.29 15.12
CA ASN A 167 -10.55 10.14 14.74
C ASN A 167 -9.90 9.21 13.71
N HIS A 168 -8.76 9.59 13.13
CA HIS A 168 -8.00 8.72 12.24
C HIS A 168 -6.77 8.15 12.93
N ALA A 169 -6.46 6.89 12.67
CA ALA A 169 -5.29 6.22 13.20
C ALA A 169 -4.09 6.35 12.26
N ARG A 170 -4.35 6.35 10.94
CA ARG A 170 -3.28 6.32 9.96
C ARG A 170 -3.77 6.69 8.56
N ILE A 171 -2.92 7.40 7.81
CA ILE A 171 -3.05 7.58 6.36
C ILE A 171 -1.82 6.97 5.70
N GLY A 172 -2.03 5.99 4.83
CA GLY A 172 -0.97 5.28 4.15
C GLY A 172 -1.21 5.14 2.65
N ARG A 173 -0.18 4.67 1.96
CA ARG A 173 -0.25 4.35 0.53
C ARG A 173 -0.69 2.90 0.34
N LEU A 174 -1.51 2.64 -0.66
CA LEU A 174 -1.72 1.30 -1.21
C LEU A 174 -0.73 1.06 -2.35
N LEU A 175 -0.22 -0.16 -2.42
CA LEU A 175 0.65 -0.62 -3.49
C LEU A 175 -0.08 -1.69 -4.30
N LEU A 176 -0.06 -1.55 -5.62
CA LEU A 176 -0.46 -2.64 -6.49
C LEU A 176 0.60 -3.74 -6.38
N SER A 177 0.21 -4.88 -5.89
CA SER A 177 1.14 -5.94 -5.49
C SER A 177 0.62 -7.31 -5.89
N ARG A 178 1.52 -8.28 -5.82
CA ARG A 178 1.20 -9.71 -5.78
C ARG A 178 2.02 -10.37 -4.69
N PHE A 179 1.67 -11.57 -4.30
CA PHE A 179 2.54 -12.37 -3.46
C PHE A 179 3.84 -12.70 -4.22
N ASP A 180 4.95 -12.72 -3.52
CA ASP A 180 6.25 -13.08 -4.10
C ASP A 180 6.50 -14.60 -4.04
N GLU A 181 5.68 -15.33 -3.28
CA GLU A 181 5.80 -16.77 -3.04
C GLU A 181 4.50 -17.49 -3.39
N ASP A 182 4.61 -18.76 -3.81
CA ASP A 182 3.47 -19.64 -4.06
C ASP A 182 3.16 -20.55 -2.85
N GLU A 183 3.88 -20.35 -1.75
CA GLU A 183 3.70 -21.09 -0.50
C GLU A 183 3.28 -20.13 0.61
N MET A 184 2.35 -20.56 1.43
CA MET A 184 1.94 -19.84 2.62
C MET A 184 2.21 -20.70 3.84
N SER A 185 2.87 -20.13 4.84
CA SER A 185 3.13 -20.82 6.11
C SER A 185 2.33 -20.17 7.23
N LEU A 186 1.55 -20.98 7.94
CA LEU A 186 0.80 -20.58 9.12
C LEU A 186 1.46 -21.15 10.37
N THR A 187 1.77 -20.31 11.33
CA THR A 187 2.33 -20.73 12.62
C THR A 187 1.29 -20.49 13.72
N HIS A 188 0.71 -21.55 14.22
CA HIS A 188 -0.22 -21.47 15.35
C HIS A 188 0.57 -21.29 16.66
N ARG A 189 0.48 -20.12 17.26
CA ARG A 189 1.13 -19.79 18.54
C ARG A 189 0.35 -20.25 19.75
N SER A 190 -0.97 -20.31 19.61
CA SER A 190 -1.91 -20.79 20.60
C SER A 190 -3.22 -21.15 19.92
N ASP A 191 -4.20 -21.64 20.68
CA ASP A 191 -5.55 -21.88 20.15
C ASP A 191 -6.27 -20.62 19.64
N LEU A 192 -5.71 -19.45 19.95
CA LEU A 192 -6.32 -18.14 19.66
C LEU A 192 -5.46 -17.26 18.74
N ALA A 193 -4.23 -17.64 18.43
CA ALA A 193 -3.34 -16.79 17.65
C ALA A 193 -2.59 -17.56 16.56
N THR A 194 -2.75 -17.14 15.34
CA THR A 194 -2.01 -17.64 14.18
C THR A 194 -1.18 -16.49 13.58
N GLU A 195 0.09 -16.77 13.32
CA GLU A 195 1.02 -15.86 12.68
C GLU A 195 1.37 -16.35 11.29
N THR A 196 1.50 -15.41 10.36
CA THR A 196 2.02 -15.66 9.02
C THR A 196 2.85 -14.48 8.55
N ASP A 197 3.87 -14.76 7.77
CA ASP A 197 4.68 -13.77 7.10
C ASP A 197 4.38 -13.83 5.61
N PHE A 198 4.13 -12.67 4.98
CA PHE A 198 3.98 -12.56 3.54
C PHE A 198 5.02 -11.64 2.97
N ARG A 199 5.57 -12.04 1.85
CA ARG A 199 6.37 -11.19 1.01
C ARG A 199 5.54 -10.71 -0.17
N PHE A 200 5.49 -9.40 -0.33
CA PHE A 200 4.77 -8.71 -1.40
C PHE A 200 5.76 -8.13 -2.40
N TYR A 201 5.39 -8.18 -3.67
CA TYR A 201 6.14 -7.60 -4.76
C TYR A 201 5.30 -6.55 -5.46
N GLU A 202 5.80 -5.30 -5.53
CA GLU A 202 5.13 -4.17 -6.19
C GLU A 202 5.17 -4.31 -7.71
N LEU A 203 4.04 -4.07 -8.36
CA LEU A 203 3.84 -4.18 -9.80
C LEU A 203 3.89 -2.80 -10.47
N VAL A 204 5.02 -2.12 -10.39
CA VAL A 204 5.18 -0.73 -10.85
C VAL A 204 4.74 -0.52 -12.30
N LYS A 205 5.00 -1.48 -13.18
CA LYS A 205 4.66 -1.37 -14.61
C LYS A 205 3.18 -1.60 -14.94
N GLU A 206 2.42 -2.14 -14.00
CA GLU A 206 1.02 -2.48 -14.22
C GLU A 206 0.07 -1.37 -13.76
N TYR A 207 0.60 -0.30 -13.15
CA TYR A 207 -0.22 0.86 -12.77
C TYR A 207 -0.87 1.55 -13.99
N ASP A 208 -0.15 1.60 -15.12
CA ASP A 208 -0.64 2.22 -16.36
C ASP A 208 -1.66 1.32 -17.12
N GLU A 209 -1.84 0.07 -16.70
CA GLU A 209 -2.71 -0.90 -17.35
C GLU A 209 -4.05 -1.10 -16.60
N VAL A 210 -4.26 -0.34 -15.52
CA VAL A 210 -5.38 -0.55 -14.57
C VAL A 210 -6.46 0.53 -14.66
#